data_f55244ed05ce0ea049bdf38a898b09d7
#
_entry.id   f55244ed05ce0ea049bdf38a898b09d7
#
_cell.length_a   1.000
_cell.length_b   1.000
_cell.length_c   1.000
_cell.angle_alpha   90.00
_cell.angle_beta   90.00
_cell.angle_gamma   90.00
#
_symmetry.space_group_name_H-M   'P 1'
#
loop_
_entity.id
_entity.type
_entity.pdbx_description
1 polymer ?
#
loop_
_entity_poly.entity_id
_entity_poly.type
_entity_poly.pdbx_seq_one_letter_code
_entity_poly.pdbx_strand_id
1 'polypeptide(L)'
;MERPKPDGGVRKLVVPTVVDRYVQQAVAQVLTPIFEEQFHDHSYGFRPNRCAQQAVLKALEMMNDGHNWIVDIDLAKFFDTVDHDKLMTIFGRTVKDGDAISLVRKFLVSGVMIDDEYEDTIVGTPQGGNISPLLANIMLNELDKELEARGLDFVRYADDVIIMVGSRQAAERVMKSVTRFIENKLGLKVNAEKSRVDKPKGIKYLGFGFYFDSFAKGYKARPHMKAVEKFKEQMKKLTCRSWGVSNAHKVKKLNQLIRGWINYFKIGSMKSLCRKLDAHIRFRLRMCIWKQWKTPKNREK
;
A
#
# COMPACT_ATOMS: atom_id res chain seq x y z
N MET A 1 2.33 7.99 18.48
CA MET A 1 2.58 9.00 17.41
C MET A 1 1.41 8.98 16.44
N GLU A 2 0.77 10.10 16.21
CA GLU A 2 -0.39 10.21 15.31
C GLU A 2 0.02 10.74 13.93
N ARG A 3 -0.46 10.10 12.87
CA ARG A 3 -0.27 10.60 11.49
C ARG A 3 -1.63 10.83 10.82
N PRO A 4 -1.87 12.02 10.26
CA PRO A 4 -3.11 12.29 9.54
C PRO A 4 -3.21 11.42 8.28
N LYS A 5 -4.39 10.81 8.05
CA LYS A 5 -4.71 10.12 6.80
C LYS A 5 -5.14 11.14 5.74
N PRO A 6 -4.98 10.82 4.44
CA PRO A 6 -5.44 11.69 3.36
C PRO A 6 -6.96 11.92 3.33
N ASP A 7 -7.74 11.07 4.00
CA ASP A 7 -9.20 11.11 4.13
C ASP A 7 -9.69 11.80 5.41
N GLY A 8 -8.80 12.50 6.14
CA GLY A 8 -9.12 13.25 7.36
C GLY A 8 -9.11 12.43 8.65
N GLY A 9 -8.89 11.12 8.58
CA GLY A 9 -8.73 10.27 9.75
C GLY A 9 -7.31 10.34 10.34
N VAL A 10 -7.15 9.80 11.55
CA VAL A 10 -5.85 9.67 12.21
C VAL A 10 -5.40 8.21 12.21
N ARG A 11 -4.11 7.97 11.96
CA ARG A 11 -3.47 6.67 12.11
C ARG A 11 -2.59 6.70 13.35
N LYS A 12 -2.94 5.90 14.35
CA LYS A 12 -2.12 5.71 15.55
C LYS A 12 -0.95 4.78 15.20
N LEU A 13 0.29 5.29 15.21
CA LEU A 13 1.48 4.48 15.00
C LEU A 13 2.13 4.24 16.35
N VAL A 14 2.33 2.98 16.67
CA VAL A 14 3.11 2.53 17.83
C VAL A 14 4.57 2.43 17.39
N VAL A 15 5.47 2.96 18.22
CA VAL A 15 6.91 2.80 18.00
C VAL A 15 7.42 1.88 19.10
N PRO A 16 7.71 0.60 18.82
CA PRO A 16 8.28 -0.30 19.80
C PRO A 16 9.64 0.20 20.29
N THR A 17 10.03 -0.21 21.50
CA THR A 17 11.37 0.09 22.03
C THR A 17 12.47 -0.44 21.09
N VAL A 18 13.70 0.06 21.25
CA VAL A 18 14.82 -0.43 20.41
C VAL A 18 15.04 -1.92 20.62
N VAL A 19 14.92 -2.39 21.87
CA VAL A 19 15.07 -3.81 22.22
C VAL A 19 13.97 -4.64 21.57
N ASP A 20 12.70 -4.23 21.69
CA ASP A 20 11.58 -4.92 21.08
C ASP A 20 11.72 -5.03 19.56
N ARG A 21 12.14 -3.94 18.90
CA ARG A 21 12.38 -3.94 17.45
C ARG A 21 13.47 -4.92 17.05
N TYR A 22 14.55 -5.00 17.86
CA TYR A 22 15.63 -5.92 17.60
C TYR A 22 15.15 -7.36 17.72
N VAL A 23 14.46 -7.71 18.81
CA VAL A 23 13.96 -9.07 19.04
C VAL A 23 12.89 -9.43 18.01
N GLN A 24 11.92 -8.55 17.74
CA GLN A 24 10.91 -8.77 16.70
C GLN A 24 11.54 -8.99 15.31
N GLN A 25 12.61 -8.26 14.98
CA GLN A 25 13.33 -8.43 13.72
C GLN A 25 14.02 -9.78 13.64
N ALA A 26 14.68 -10.22 14.70
CA ALA A 26 15.32 -11.54 14.76
C ALA A 26 14.31 -12.67 14.57
N VAL A 27 13.17 -12.59 15.28
CA VAL A 27 12.07 -13.56 15.13
C VAL A 27 11.50 -13.53 13.71
N ALA A 28 11.26 -12.35 13.15
CA ALA A 28 10.75 -12.22 11.79
C ALA A 28 11.71 -12.81 10.74
N GLN A 29 13.04 -12.68 10.92
CA GLN A 29 14.03 -13.27 10.02
C GLN A 29 14.00 -14.80 10.02
N VAL A 30 13.77 -15.41 11.18
CA VAL A 30 13.67 -16.87 11.31
C VAL A 30 12.35 -17.39 10.75
N LEU A 31 11.24 -16.69 11.02
CA LEU A 31 9.90 -17.14 10.62
C LEU A 31 9.60 -16.86 9.14
N THR A 32 10.15 -15.78 8.55
CA THR A 32 9.83 -15.40 7.17
C THR A 32 10.09 -16.54 6.17
N PRO A 33 11.24 -17.23 6.14
CA PRO A 33 11.47 -18.35 5.22
C PRO A 33 10.44 -19.47 5.36
N ILE A 34 10.05 -19.79 6.60
CA ILE A 34 9.11 -20.88 6.91
C ILE A 34 7.70 -20.58 6.34
N PHE A 35 7.24 -19.34 6.48
CA PHE A 35 5.91 -18.95 5.99
C PHE A 35 5.91 -18.54 4.52
N GLU A 36 7.05 -18.08 3.98
CA GLU A 36 7.17 -17.67 2.57
C GLU A 36 6.79 -18.80 1.59
N GLU A 37 7.12 -20.05 1.93
CA GLU A 37 6.76 -21.25 1.15
C GLU A 37 5.25 -21.52 1.10
N GLN A 38 4.49 -20.97 2.06
CA GLN A 38 3.05 -21.18 2.17
C GLN A 38 2.23 -20.05 1.55
N PHE A 39 2.86 -18.91 1.26
CA PHE A 39 2.14 -17.75 0.74
C PHE A 39 1.85 -17.90 -0.75
N HIS A 40 0.61 -17.57 -1.12
CA HIS A 40 0.16 -17.63 -2.50
C HIS A 40 0.99 -16.70 -3.41
N ASP A 41 1.19 -17.11 -4.68
CA ASP A 41 1.99 -16.35 -5.64
C ASP A 41 1.41 -14.99 -5.99
N HIS A 42 0.12 -14.81 -5.89
CA HIS A 42 -0.55 -13.53 -6.13
C HIS A 42 -0.58 -12.59 -4.92
N SER A 43 0.11 -12.93 -3.82
CA SER A 43 0.36 -12.06 -2.67
C SER A 43 1.73 -11.40 -2.79
N TYR A 44 1.79 -10.07 -2.75
CA TYR A 44 3.01 -9.29 -3.05
C TYR A 44 3.47 -8.39 -1.90
N GLY A 45 2.57 -7.94 -1.02
CA GLY A 45 2.90 -7.01 0.05
C GLY A 45 3.75 -7.62 1.15
N PHE A 46 4.76 -6.89 1.63
CA PHE A 46 5.62 -7.27 2.75
C PHE A 46 6.39 -8.61 2.58
N ARG A 47 6.61 -9.04 1.37
CA ARG A 47 7.33 -10.28 1.06
C ARG A 47 8.70 -9.98 0.43
N PRO A 48 9.73 -10.80 0.70
CA PRO A 48 11.04 -10.65 0.08
C PRO A 48 10.93 -10.80 -1.46
N ASN A 49 11.73 -10.00 -2.18
CA ASN A 49 11.80 -10.01 -3.66
C ASN A 49 10.48 -9.71 -4.39
N ARG A 50 9.45 -9.26 -3.68
CA ARG A 50 8.16 -8.87 -4.27
C ARG A 50 7.91 -7.37 -4.09
N CYS A 51 7.22 -6.76 -5.06
CA CYS A 51 6.96 -5.31 -5.05
C CYS A 51 5.60 -4.96 -5.65
N ALA A 52 5.17 -3.71 -5.40
CA ALA A 52 3.90 -3.20 -5.88
C ALA A 52 3.79 -3.21 -7.42
N GLN A 53 4.90 -3.03 -8.13
CA GLN A 53 4.94 -3.06 -9.59
C GLN A 53 4.57 -4.45 -10.14
N GLN A 54 5.06 -5.51 -9.51
CA GLN A 54 4.72 -6.89 -9.89
C GLN A 54 3.22 -7.17 -9.68
N ALA A 55 2.65 -6.71 -8.55
CA ALA A 55 1.22 -6.81 -8.27
C ALA A 55 0.38 -6.11 -9.36
N VAL A 56 0.77 -4.89 -9.77
CA VAL A 56 0.08 -4.14 -10.82
C VAL A 56 0.20 -4.83 -12.19
N LEU A 57 1.37 -5.39 -12.51
CA LEU A 57 1.57 -6.12 -13.77
C LEU A 57 0.71 -7.40 -13.81
N LYS A 58 0.66 -8.14 -12.71
CA LYS A 58 -0.20 -9.35 -12.62
C LYS A 58 -1.68 -9.00 -12.72
N ALA A 59 -2.11 -7.91 -12.08
CA ALA A 59 -3.48 -7.42 -12.23
C ALA A 59 -3.81 -7.03 -13.69
N LEU A 60 -2.87 -6.40 -14.42
CA LEU A 60 -3.04 -6.07 -15.84
C LEU A 60 -3.15 -7.31 -16.72
N GLU A 61 -2.35 -8.34 -16.45
CA GLU A 61 -2.42 -9.63 -17.15
C GLU A 61 -3.84 -10.20 -17.01
N MET A 62 -4.35 -10.37 -15.80
CA MET A 62 -5.69 -10.90 -15.54
C MET A 62 -6.81 -10.03 -16.16
N MET A 63 -6.68 -8.69 -16.14
CA MET A 63 -7.65 -7.80 -16.81
C MET A 63 -7.66 -8.00 -18.33
N ASN A 64 -6.50 -8.33 -18.92
CA ASN A 64 -6.38 -8.56 -20.37
C ASN A 64 -6.81 -9.97 -20.80
N ASP A 65 -6.86 -10.93 -19.87
CA ASP A 65 -7.39 -12.27 -20.08
C ASP A 65 -8.94 -12.32 -20.09
N GLY A 66 -9.58 -11.15 -20.06
CA GLY A 66 -11.03 -11.04 -20.23
C GLY A 66 -11.80 -10.78 -18.93
N HIS A 67 -11.12 -10.66 -17.78
CA HIS A 67 -11.74 -10.36 -16.48
C HIS A 67 -11.96 -8.84 -16.31
N ASN A 68 -13.05 -8.34 -16.89
CA ASN A 68 -13.33 -6.91 -17.05
C ASN A 68 -14.08 -6.27 -15.87
N TRP A 69 -14.29 -6.98 -14.78
CA TRP A 69 -14.90 -6.46 -13.56
C TRP A 69 -14.00 -6.73 -12.37
N ILE A 70 -13.84 -5.73 -11.53
CA ILE A 70 -12.95 -5.77 -10.37
C ILE A 70 -13.78 -5.60 -9.11
N VAL A 71 -13.54 -6.49 -8.18
CA VAL A 71 -13.99 -6.39 -6.79
C VAL A 71 -12.81 -5.86 -5.98
N ASP A 72 -12.91 -4.61 -5.55
CA ASP A 72 -11.90 -3.90 -4.75
C ASP A 72 -12.34 -3.97 -3.28
N ILE A 73 -11.58 -4.67 -2.45
CA ILE A 73 -11.89 -4.90 -1.04
C ILE A 73 -10.90 -4.14 -0.17
N ASP A 74 -11.39 -3.21 0.64
CA ASP A 74 -10.65 -2.45 1.65
C ASP A 74 -11.02 -2.98 3.05
N LEU A 75 -10.02 -3.44 3.81
CA LEU A 75 -10.21 -3.90 5.17
C LEU A 75 -10.23 -2.72 6.15
N ALA A 76 -11.27 -2.65 6.98
CA ALA A 76 -11.42 -1.56 7.93
C ALA A 76 -10.44 -1.73 9.10
N LYS A 77 -9.44 -0.84 9.19
CA LYS A 77 -8.48 -0.84 10.33
C LYS A 77 -7.89 -2.23 10.61
N PHE A 78 -7.45 -2.92 9.55
CA PHE A 78 -6.99 -4.31 9.64
C PHE A 78 -6.07 -4.56 10.85
N PHE A 79 -5.00 -3.80 11.00
CA PHE A 79 -4.05 -3.97 12.10
C PHE A 79 -4.65 -3.75 13.49
N ASP A 80 -5.72 -2.97 13.59
CA ASP A 80 -6.38 -2.66 14.87
C ASP A 80 -7.48 -3.68 15.22
N THR A 81 -7.85 -4.59 14.30
CA THR A 81 -9.01 -5.50 14.45
C THR A 81 -8.65 -6.99 14.40
N VAL A 82 -7.38 -7.34 14.23
CA VAL A 82 -6.94 -8.73 14.19
C VAL A 82 -7.20 -9.41 15.55
N ASP A 83 -7.94 -10.50 15.52
CA ASP A 83 -8.17 -11.36 16.68
C ASP A 83 -6.91 -12.18 16.98
N HIS A 84 -6.35 -12.01 18.19
CA HIS A 84 -5.10 -12.66 18.59
C HIS A 84 -5.23 -14.19 18.63
N ASP A 85 -6.34 -14.73 19.12
CA ASP A 85 -6.52 -16.18 19.26
C ASP A 85 -6.68 -16.86 17.91
N LYS A 86 -7.40 -16.23 16.97
CA LYS A 86 -7.47 -16.71 15.58
C LYS A 86 -6.11 -16.67 14.91
N LEU A 87 -5.38 -15.56 15.02
CA LEU A 87 -4.05 -15.43 14.46
C LEU A 87 -3.10 -16.49 15.05
N MET A 88 -3.08 -16.67 16.37
CA MET A 88 -2.23 -17.65 17.03
C MET A 88 -2.63 -19.10 16.70
N THR A 89 -3.91 -19.35 16.47
CA THR A 89 -4.38 -20.66 15.96
C THR A 89 -3.82 -20.96 14.57
N ILE A 90 -3.86 -19.98 13.66
CA ILE A 90 -3.29 -20.12 12.30
C ILE A 90 -1.77 -20.30 12.38
N PHE A 91 -1.10 -19.45 13.16
CA PHE A 91 0.35 -19.48 13.39
C PHE A 91 0.81 -20.85 13.94
N GLY A 92 0.11 -21.38 14.94
CA GLY A 92 0.39 -22.66 15.58
C GLY A 92 0.17 -23.89 14.68
N ARG A 93 -0.45 -23.75 13.52
CA ARG A 93 -0.51 -24.85 12.52
C ARG A 93 0.86 -25.15 11.94
N THR A 94 1.71 -24.12 11.78
CA THR A 94 3.04 -24.23 11.19
C THR A 94 4.13 -24.28 12.25
N VAL A 95 4.11 -23.38 13.22
CA VAL A 95 5.09 -23.31 14.31
C VAL A 95 4.57 -24.13 15.48
N LYS A 96 5.36 -25.16 15.90
CA LYS A 96 5.01 -26.05 17.02
C LYS A 96 5.80 -25.76 18.28
N ASP A 97 6.78 -24.87 18.20
CA ASP A 97 7.61 -24.45 19.33
C ASP A 97 6.80 -23.56 20.28
N GLY A 98 6.64 -24.01 21.52
CA GLY A 98 5.84 -23.33 22.54
C GLY A 98 6.43 -21.99 22.97
N ASP A 99 7.76 -21.88 23.00
CA ASP A 99 8.46 -20.66 23.39
C ASP A 99 8.29 -19.59 22.31
N ALA A 100 8.43 -19.98 21.03
CA ALA A 100 8.17 -19.09 19.90
C ALA A 100 6.72 -18.60 19.87
N ILE A 101 5.74 -19.49 20.10
CA ILE A 101 4.32 -19.15 20.19
C ILE A 101 4.09 -18.17 21.34
N SER A 102 4.63 -18.44 22.52
CA SER A 102 4.52 -17.58 23.69
C SER A 102 5.13 -16.20 23.46
N LEU A 103 6.30 -16.14 22.82
CA LEU A 103 6.99 -14.90 22.49
C LEU A 103 6.18 -14.04 21.52
N VAL A 104 5.67 -14.63 20.44
CA VAL A 104 4.82 -13.90 19.47
C VAL A 104 3.54 -13.40 20.14
N ARG A 105 2.91 -14.21 21.01
CA ARG A 105 1.73 -13.78 21.77
C ARG A 105 2.05 -12.59 22.67
N LYS A 106 3.21 -12.58 23.36
CA LYS A 106 3.64 -11.45 24.19
C LYS A 106 3.77 -10.15 23.37
N PHE A 107 4.25 -10.22 22.13
CA PHE A 107 4.28 -9.03 21.24
C PHE A 107 2.89 -8.51 20.88
N LEU A 108 1.90 -9.39 20.75
CA LEU A 108 0.53 -8.99 20.42
C LEU A 108 -0.17 -8.31 21.62
N VAL A 109 0.07 -8.81 22.82
CA VAL A 109 -0.59 -8.31 24.06
C VAL A 109 0.23 -7.26 24.80
N SER A 110 1.36 -6.82 24.26
CA SER A 110 2.33 -5.96 24.95
C SER A 110 1.85 -4.56 25.31
N GLY A 111 0.61 -4.19 25.03
CA GLY A 111 0.06 -2.86 25.34
C GLY A 111 0.78 -1.70 24.64
N VAL A 112 0.28 -0.51 24.86
CA VAL A 112 0.80 0.74 24.30
C VAL A 112 0.81 1.83 25.36
N MET A 113 1.92 2.56 25.46
CA MET A 113 2.00 3.80 26.26
C MET A 113 1.43 4.97 25.44
N ILE A 114 0.40 5.63 25.96
CA ILE A 114 -0.20 6.83 25.37
C ILE A 114 -0.20 7.91 26.46
N ASP A 115 0.51 9.02 26.21
CA ASP A 115 0.59 10.16 27.13
C ASP A 115 0.95 9.74 28.58
N ASP A 116 1.95 8.83 28.71
CA ASP A 116 2.42 8.23 29.96
C ASP A 116 1.44 7.28 30.68
N GLU A 117 0.28 7.00 30.08
CA GLU A 117 -0.65 5.95 30.55
C GLU A 117 -0.47 4.66 29.72
N TYR A 118 -0.52 3.51 30.41
CA TYR A 118 -0.43 2.19 29.80
C TYR A 118 -1.81 1.68 29.44
N GLU A 119 -2.03 1.41 28.15
CA GLU A 119 -3.25 0.77 27.64
C GLU A 119 -2.94 -0.67 27.19
N ASP A 120 -3.68 -1.64 27.69
CA ASP A 120 -3.60 -3.04 27.26
C ASP A 120 -4.08 -3.20 25.81
N THR A 121 -3.36 -3.99 25.01
CA THR A 121 -3.79 -4.36 23.66
C THR A 121 -4.49 -5.71 23.69
N ILE A 122 -5.83 -5.71 23.72
CA ILE A 122 -6.65 -6.93 23.73
C ILE A 122 -6.91 -7.46 22.31
N VAL A 123 -6.92 -6.56 21.32
CA VAL A 123 -7.20 -6.84 19.90
C VAL A 123 -6.26 -6.02 19.03
N GLY A 124 -5.87 -6.58 17.91
CA GLY A 124 -5.03 -5.89 16.92
C GLY A 124 -3.55 -6.23 17.02
N THR A 125 -2.82 -5.86 15.98
CA THR A 125 -1.36 -5.96 15.94
C THR A 125 -0.77 -4.55 15.99
N PRO A 126 0.25 -4.27 16.82
CA PRO A 126 0.82 -2.94 16.92
C PRO A 126 1.26 -2.40 15.54
N GLN A 127 0.65 -1.29 15.09
CA GLN A 127 1.06 -0.64 13.84
C GLN A 127 2.45 -0.02 14.01
N GLY A 128 3.48 -0.70 13.49
CA GLY A 128 4.88 -0.25 13.58
C GLY A 128 5.82 -1.30 14.16
N GLY A 129 5.30 -2.43 14.64
CA GLY A 129 6.11 -3.60 15.01
C GLY A 129 6.77 -4.25 13.79
N ASN A 130 8.02 -4.68 13.91
CA ASN A 130 8.77 -5.30 12.81
C ASN A 130 8.18 -6.65 12.37
N ILE A 131 7.52 -7.37 13.27
CA ILE A 131 6.88 -8.66 12.98
C ILE A 131 5.45 -8.52 12.42
N SER A 132 4.78 -7.37 12.65
CA SER A 132 3.38 -7.17 12.28
C SER A 132 3.08 -7.39 10.78
N PRO A 133 3.96 -7.03 9.83
CA PRO A 133 3.75 -7.33 8.41
C PRO A 133 3.70 -8.83 8.08
N LEU A 134 4.54 -9.63 8.75
CA LEU A 134 4.54 -11.09 8.59
C LEU A 134 3.25 -11.69 9.16
N LEU A 135 2.87 -11.30 10.38
CA LEU A 135 1.65 -11.77 11.02
C LEU A 135 0.39 -11.41 10.20
N ALA A 136 0.39 -10.21 9.60
CA ALA A 136 -0.65 -9.79 8.67
C ALA A 136 -0.76 -10.73 7.46
N ASN A 137 0.36 -11.10 6.85
CA ASN A 137 0.37 -12.03 5.73
C ASN A 137 -0.06 -13.43 6.14
N ILE A 138 0.32 -13.92 7.33
CA ILE A 138 -0.12 -15.23 7.87
C ILE A 138 -1.64 -15.26 8.00
N MET A 139 -2.25 -14.22 8.56
CA MET A 139 -3.70 -14.12 8.71
C MET A 139 -4.41 -14.06 7.37
N LEU A 140 -3.92 -13.23 6.44
CA LEU A 140 -4.56 -13.01 5.14
C LEU A 140 -4.28 -14.14 4.13
N ASN A 141 -3.32 -15.00 4.38
CA ASN A 141 -3.10 -16.20 3.57
C ASN A 141 -4.28 -17.17 3.62
N GLU A 142 -5.07 -17.16 4.69
CA GLU A 142 -6.32 -17.93 4.73
C GLU A 142 -7.36 -17.38 3.74
N LEU A 143 -7.37 -16.06 3.51
CA LEU A 143 -8.18 -15.45 2.44
C LEU A 143 -7.64 -15.86 1.06
N ASP A 144 -6.31 -15.83 0.86
CA ASP A 144 -5.69 -16.20 -0.40
C ASP A 144 -6.04 -17.65 -0.78
N LYS A 145 -5.94 -18.60 0.17
CA LYS A 145 -6.34 -20.01 -0.01
C LYS A 145 -7.81 -20.16 -0.35
N GLU A 146 -8.69 -19.39 0.27
CA GLU A 146 -10.12 -19.42 -0.01
C GLU A 146 -10.42 -18.91 -1.42
N LEU A 147 -9.75 -17.84 -1.87
CA LEU A 147 -9.91 -17.31 -3.21
C LEU A 147 -9.39 -18.30 -4.27
N GLU A 148 -8.25 -18.93 -4.02
CA GLU A 148 -7.69 -19.98 -4.86
C GLU A 148 -8.63 -21.20 -4.97
N ALA A 149 -9.12 -21.69 -3.81
CA ALA A 149 -10.05 -22.84 -3.79
C ALA A 149 -11.36 -22.59 -4.56
N ARG A 150 -11.76 -21.30 -4.70
CA ARG A 150 -12.91 -20.89 -5.52
C ARG A 150 -12.57 -20.66 -6.98
N GLY A 151 -11.30 -20.81 -7.38
CA GLY A 151 -10.84 -20.53 -8.74
C GLY A 151 -10.97 -19.05 -9.13
N LEU A 152 -10.81 -18.13 -8.18
CA LEU A 152 -10.92 -16.69 -8.40
C LEU A 152 -9.55 -16.10 -8.69
N ASP A 153 -9.45 -15.31 -9.76
CA ASP A 153 -8.27 -14.51 -10.04
C ASP A 153 -8.21 -13.30 -9.12
N PHE A 154 -7.14 -13.18 -8.37
CA PHE A 154 -6.94 -12.09 -7.43
C PHE A 154 -5.49 -11.62 -7.37
N VAL A 155 -5.29 -10.42 -6.88
CA VAL A 155 -3.99 -9.87 -6.52
C VAL A 155 -4.11 -9.18 -5.19
N ARG A 156 -3.24 -9.54 -4.24
CA ARG A 156 -3.19 -8.94 -2.92
C ARG A 156 -1.86 -8.24 -2.67
N TYR A 157 -1.92 -7.04 -2.13
CA TYR A 157 -0.76 -6.32 -1.61
C TYR A 157 -1.04 -5.86 -0.16
N ALA A 158 -0.54 -6.61 0.81
CA ALA A 158 -0.90 -6.44 2.23
C ALA A 158 -2.43 -6.57 2.43
N ASP A 159 -3.08 -5.52 2.91
CA ASP A 159 -4.52 -5.40 3.13
C ASP A 159 -5.33 -4.95 1.89
N ASP A 160 -4.66 -4.47 0.84
CA ASP A 160 -5.30 -4.10 -0.44
C ASP A 160 -5.51 -5.34 -1.32
N VAL A 161 -6.75 -5.77 -1.54
CA VAL A 161 -7.13 -6.95 -2.35
C VAL A 161 -8.02 -6.55 -3.50
N ILE A 162 -7.65 -6.98 -4.70
CA ILE A 162 -8.50 -6.88 -5.89
C ILE A 162 -8.76 -8.27 -6.48
N ILE A 163 -10.02 -8.56 -6.82
CA ILE A 163 -10.43 -9.83 -7.43
C ILE A 163 -11.01 -9.50 -8.81
N MET A 164 -10.58 -10.22 -9.84
CA MET A 164 -11.00 -10.02 -11.21
C MET A 164 -12.01 -11.08 -11.63
N VAL A 165 -13.09 -10.65 -12.27
CA VAL A 165 -14.17 -11.55 -12.75
C VAL A 165 -14.74 -11.07 -14.10
N GLY A 166 -15.40 -11.98 -14.82
CA GLY A 166 -15.88 -11.73 -16.17
C GLY A 166 -17.17 -10.88 -16.25
N SER A 167 -18.02 -10.82 -15.20
CA SER A 167 -19.29 -10.13 -15.26
C SER A 167 -19.61 -9.35 -13.97
N ARG A 168 -20.49 -8.34 -14.09
CA ARG A 168 -20.94 -7.55 -12.96
C ARG A 168 -21.69 -8.38 -11.91
N GLN A 169 -22.58 -9.26 -12.38
CA GLN A 169 -23.34 -10.14 -11.47
C GLN A 169 -22.43 -11.09 -10.69
N ALA A 170 -21.36 -11.61 -11.34
CA ALA A 170 -20.34 -12.40 -10.67
C ALA A 170 -19.59 -11.58 -9.63
N ALA A 171 -19.19 -10.34 -9.97
CA ALA A 171 -18.50 -9.45 -9.06
C ALA A 171 -19.33 -9.12 -7.80
N GLU A 172 -20.61 -8.83 -7.96
CA GLU A 172 -21.52 -8.55 -6.84
C GLU A 172 -21.72 -9.79 -5.94
N ARG A 173 -21.80 -11.00 -6.53
CA ARG A 173 -21.85 -12.26 -5.76
C ARG A 173 -20.55 -12.53 -5.02
N VAL A 174 -19.40 -12.34 -5.69
CA VAL A 174 -18.06 -12.50 -5.08
C VAL A 174 -17.89 -11.51 -3.95
N MET A 175 -18.21 -10.24 -4.14
CA MET A 175 -18.16 -9.23 -3.07
C MET A 175 -18.91 -9.70 -1.83
N LYS A 176 -20.18 -10.10 -1.97
CA LYS A 176 -21.00 -10.57 -0.83
C LYS A 176 -20.43 -11.80 -0.16
N SER A 177 -19.97 -12.78 -0.94
CA SER A 177 -19.49 -14.06 -0.40
C SER A 177 -18.13 -13.93 0.27
N VAL A 178 -17.23 -13.13 -0.31
CA VAL A 178 -15.89 -12.87 0.27
C VAL A 178 -15.99 -11.99 1.51
N THR A 179 -16.84 -10.95 1.50
CA THR A 179 -17.13 -10.15 2.71
C THR A 179 -17.60 -11.04 3.85
N ARG A 180 -18.55 -11.94 3.59
CA ARG A 180 -19.04 -12.89 4.60
C ARG A 180 -17.94 -13.80 5.14
N PHE A 181 -17.05 -14.28 4.28
CA PHE A 181 -15.90 -15.09 4.68
C PHE A 181 -14.95 -14.29 5.59
N ILE A 182 -14.58 -13.08 5.18
CA ILE A 182 -13.70 -12.19 5.95
C ILE A 182 -14.28 -11.89 7.32
N GLU A 183 -15.57 -11.57 7.40
CA GLU A 183 -16.21 -11.20 8.66
C GLU A 183 -16.45 -12.42 9.57
N ASN A 184 -17.00 -13.51 9.05
CA ASN A 184 -17.39 -14.66 9.88
C ASN A 184 -16.21 -15.60 10.20
N LYS A 185 -15.31 -15.84 9.25
CA LYS A 185 -14.18 -16.77 9.44
C LYS A 185 -12.94 -16.08 10.00
N LEU A 186 -12.54 -14.96 9.40
CA LEU A 186 -11.34 -14.26 9.84
C LEU A 186 -11.63 -13.30 11.01
N GLY A 187 -12.88 -12.86 11.20
CA GLY A 187 -13.25 -11.89 12.24
C GLY A 187 -12.78 -10.47 11.92
N LEU A 188 -12.41 -10.21 10.66
CA LEU A 188 -12.00 -8.90 10.19
C LEU A 188 -13.23 -8.13 9.68
N LYS A 189 -13.11 -6.79 9.61
CA LYS A 189 -14.20 -5.94 9.11
C LYS A 189 -13.88 -5.42 7.73
N VAL A 190 -14.84 -5.52 6.81
CA VAL A 190 -14.74 -4.91 5.48
C VAL A 190 -15.27 -3.47 5.53
N ASN A 191 -14.56 -2.54 4.92
CA ASN A 191 -14.99 -1.16 4.78
C ASN A 191 -15.98 -1.03 3.63
N ALA A 192 -17.29 -1.03 3.95
CA ALA A 192 -18.35 -0.96 2.94
C ALA A 192 -18.34 0.33 2.08
N GLU A 193 -17.84 1.45 2.63
CA GLU A 193 -17.78 2.73 1.89
C GLU A 193 -16.65 2.77 0.85
N LYS A 194 -15.56 2.05 1.12
CA LYS A 194 -14.39 2.03 0.23
C LYS A 194 -14.37 0.82 -0.69
N SER A 195 -14.92 -0.31 -0.23
CA SER A 195 -15.04 -1.52 -1.04
C SER A 195 -16.07 -1.32 -2.15
N ARG A 196 -15.72 -1.72 -3.36
CA ARG A 196 -16.59 -1.47 -4.53
C ARG A 196 -16.38 -2.47 -5.64
N VAL A 197 -17.40 -2.54 -6.49
CA VAL A 197 -17.35 -3.29 -7.75
C VAL A 197 -17.35 -2.29 -8.89
N ASP A 198 -16.32 -2.32 -9.73
CA ASP A 198 -16.24 -1.40 -10.86
C ASP A 198 -15.45 -2.02 -12.03
N LYS A 199 -15.49 -1.37 -13.19
CA LYS A 199 -14.60 -1.66 -14.32
C LYS A 199 -13.19 -1.15 -14.03
N PRO A 200 -12.15 -1.68 -14.72
CA PRO A 200 -10.75 -1.27 -14.50
C PRO A 200 -10.53 0.24 -14.53
N LYS A 201 -11.26 0.98 -15.37
CA LYS A 201 -11.17 2.44 -15.46
C LYS A 201 -11.52 3.17 -14.16
N GLY A 202 -12.42 2.63 -13.36
CA GLY A 202 -12.86 3.21 -12.09
C GLY A 202 -11.97 2.87 -10.91
N ILE A 203 -11.11 1.86 -11.04
CA ILE A 203 -10.31 1.34 -9.95
C ILE A 203 -8.97 2.09 -9.81
N LYS A 204 -8.60 2.32 -8.56
CA LYS A 204 -7.27 2.76 -8.16
C LYS A 204 -6.62 1.65 -7.35
N TYR A 205 -5.51 1.10 -7.83
CA TYR A 205 -4.76 0.08 -7.13
C TYR A 205 -3.30 0.50 -6.96
N LEU A 206 -2.78 0.51 -5.75
CA LEU A 206 -1.39 0.88 -5.41
C LEU A 206 -0.92 2.20 -6.06
N GLY A 207 -1.81 3.19 -6.12
CA GLY A 207 -1.51 4.48 -6.75
C GLY A 207 -1.62 4.53 -8.26
N PHE A 208 -1.86 3.41 -8.93
CA PHE A 208 -2.13 3.33 -10.36
C PHE A 208 -3.63 3.39 -10.65
N GLY A 209 -3.98 3.90 -11.82
CA GLY A 209 -5.27 3.76 -12.46
C GLY A 209 -5.10 3.03 -13.78
N PHE A 210 -6.18 2.47 -14.30
CA PHE A 210 -6.17 1.68 -15.52
C PHE A 210 -6.96 2.37 -16.63
N TYR A 211 -6.58 2.13 -17.88
CA TYR A 211 -7.32 2.60 -19.05
C TYR A 211 -7.20 1.61 -20.19
N PHE A 212 -8.20 1.55 -21.05
CA PHE A 212 -8.18 0.71 -22.24
C PHE A 212 -7.46 1.45 -23.38
N ASP A 213 -6.44 0.84 -23.94
CA ASP A 213 -5.71 1.33 -25.10
C ASP A 213 -6.28 0.66 -26.35
N SER A 214 -6.97 1.43 -27.18
CA SER A 214 -7.61 0.91 -28.40
C SER A 214 -6.60 0.39 -29.44
N PHE A 215 -5.38 0.94 -29.48
CA PHE A 215 -4.33 0.46 -30.37
C PHE A 215 -3.77 -0.89 -29.93
N ALA A 216 -3.47 -1.03 -28.65
CA ALA A 216 -2.96 -2.28 -28.10
C ALA A 216 -4.07 -3.30 -27.82
N LYS A 217 -5.33 -2.92 -27.99
CA LYS A 217 -6.53 -3.72 -27.66
C LYS A 217 -6.50 -4.33 -26.25
N GLY A 218 -6.00 -3.56 -25.28
CA GLY A 218 -5.83 -4.04 -23.91
C GLY A 218 -5.76 -2.93 -22.88
N TYR A 219 -5.86 -3.33 -21.62
CA TYR A 219 -5.70 -2.42 -20.49
C TYR A 219 -4.22 -2.09 -20.24
N LYS A 220 -3.97 -0.84 -19.90
CA LYS A 220 -2.66 -0.34 -19.49
C LYS A 220 -2.77 0.44 -18.17
N ALA A 221 -1.70 0.41 -17.37
CA ALA A 221 -1.61 1.22 -16.16
C ALA A 221 -1.11 2.63 -16.49
N ARG A 222 -1.52 3.58 -15.66
CA ARG A 222 -0.98 4.95 -15.60
C ARG A 222 -1.01 5.44 -14.15
N PRO A 223 -0.20 6.43 -13.77
CA PRO A 223 -0.35 7.05 -12.46
C PRO A 223 -1.77 7.58 -12.27
N HIS A 224 -2.41 7.24 -11.15
CA HIS A 224 -3.74 7.73 -10.81
C HIS A 224 -3.72 9.26 -10.57
N MET A 225 -4.80 9.97 -10.89
CA MET A 225 -4.89 11.43 -10.77
C MET A 225 -4.48 11.93 -9.37
N LYS A 226 -4.94 11.29 -8.30
CA LYS A 226 -4.55 11.63 -6.92
C LYS A 226 -3.05 11.51 -6.66
N ALA A 227 -2.36 10.55 -7.30
CA ALA A 227 -0.90 10.41 -7.19
C ALA A 227 -0.16 11.53 -7.94
N VAL A 228 -0.69 11.96 -9.09
CA VAL A 228 -0.15 13.10 -9.87
C VAL A 228 -0.36 14.42 -9.11
N GLU A 229 -1.52 14.62 -8.52
CA GLU A 229 -1.82 15.81 -7.71
C GLU A 229 -0.89 15.91 -6.50
N LYS A 230 -0.73 14.81 -5.74
CA LYS A 230 0.21 14.74 -4.62
C LYS A 230 1.65 15.05 -5.04
N PHE A 231 2.08 14.54 -6.19
CA PHE A 231 3.40 14.88 -6.75
C PHE A 231 3.52 16.37 -7.07
N LYS A 232 2.51 16.96 -7.73
CA LYS A 232 2.47 18.40 -8.03
C LYS A 232 2.50 19.27 -6.77
N GLU A 233 1.81 18.89 -5.72
CA GLU A 233 1.82 19.58 -4.44
C GLU A 233 3.21 19.56 -3.80
N GLN A 234 3.85 18.39 -3.74
CA GLN A 234 5.21 18.27 -3.22
C GLN A 234 6.21 19.08 -4.05
N MET A 235 6.11 19.00 -5.37
CA MET A 235 6.91 19.80 -6.29
C MET A 235 6.70 21.30 -6.06
N LYS A 236 5.45 21.75 -5.85
CA LYS A 236 5.11 23.15 -5.55
C LYS A 236 5.77 23.62 -4.25
N LYS A 237 5.79 22.79 -3.21
CA LYS A 237 6.47 23.06 -1.93
C LYS A 237 7.98 23.22 -2.15
N LEU A 238 8.62 22.29 -2.85
CA LEU A 238 10.07 22.31 -3.12
C LEU A 238 10.50 23.45 -4.06
N THR A 239 9.60 23.99 -4.87
CA THR A 239 9.84 25.13 -5.77
C THR A 239 9.18 26.43 -5.26
N CYS A 240 8.96 26.53 -3.95
CA CYS A 240 8.46 27.77 -3.36
C CYS A 240 9.49 28.89 -3.47
N ARG A 241 9.05 30.06 -3.94
CA ARG A 241 9.93 31.24 -4.11
C ARG A 241 10.39 31.85 -2.80
N SER A 242 9.60 31.69 -1.72
CA SER A 242 9.92 32.18 -0.37
C SER A 242 10.70 31.17 0.48
N TRP A 243 10.97 29.98 -0.05
CA TRP A 243 11.83 29.01 0.64
C TRP A 243 13.28 29.49 0.59
N GLY A 244 13.82 29.87 1.74
CA GLY A 244 15.12 30.54 1.93
C GLY A 244 16.34 29.62 1.71
N VAL A 245 16.33 28.74 0.71
CA VAL A 245 17.43 27.83 0.41
C VAL A 245 18.01 28.10 -1.00
N SER A 246 19.26 27.67 -1.21
CA SER A 246 19.93 27.82 -2.52
C SER A 246 19.20 27.05 -3.65
N ASN A 247 19.35 27.50 -4.88
CA ASN A 247 18.81 26.81 -6.06
C ASN A 247 19.39 25.39 -6.19
N ALA A 248 20.68 25.21 -5.88
CA ALA A 248 21.31 23.88 -5.88
C ALA A 248 20.60 22.92 -4.91
N HIS A 249 20.26 23.37 -3.71
CA HIS A 249 19.50 22.57 -2.75
C HIS A 249 18.10 22.22 -3.28
N LYS A 250 17.38 23.18 -3.90
CA LYS A 250 16.06 22.94 -4.50
C LYS A 250 16.15 21.88 -5.61
N VAL A 251 17.13 21.98 -6.50
CA VAL A 251 17.34 21.01 -7.59
C VAL A 251 17.67 19.63 -7.02
N LYS A 252 18.52 19.54 -5.99
CA LYS A 252 18.84 18.26 -5.32
C LYS A 252 17.58 17.59 -4.77
N LYS A 253 16.75 18.34 -4.04
CA LYS A 253 15.49 17.81 -3.47
C LYS A 253 14.46 17.44 -4.54
N LEU A 254 14.36 18.25 -5.60
CA LEU A 254 13.51 17.94 -6.76
C LEU A 254 13.95 16.66 -7.46
N ASN A 255 15.24 16.48 -7.70
CA ASN A 255 15.75 15.26 -8.32
C ASN A 255 15.47 14.03 -7.49
N GLN A 256 15.56 14.11 -6.15
CA GLN A 256 15.16 13.01 -5.25
C GLN A 256 13.67 12.66 -5.42
N LEU A 257 12.79 13.68 -5.39
CA LEU A 257 11.35 13.50 -5.58
C LEU A 257 11.02 12.91 -6.95
N ILE A 258 11.58 13.46 -8.02
CA ILE A 258 11.32 13.04 -9.41
C ILE A 258 11.79 11.59 -9.63
N ARG A 259 13.02 11.25 -9.21
CA ARG A 259 13.56 9.90 -9.37
C ARG A 259 12.75 8.87 -8.62
N GLY A 260 12.38 9.14 -7.36
CA GLY A 260 11.53 8.24 -6.57
C GLY A 260 10.17 8.01 -7.22
N TRP A 261 9.52 9.10 -7.71
CA TRP A 261 8.21 9.02 -8.35
C TRP A 261 8.26 8.28 -9.69
N ILE A 262 9.24 8.59 -10.55
CA ILE A 262 9.42 7.91 -11.85
C ILE A 262 9.74 6.44 -11.64
N ASN A 263 10.65 6.09 -10.73
CA ASN A 263 11.02 4.70 -10.47
C ASN A 263 9.82 3.87 -10.00
N TYR A 264 8.91 4.47 -9.23
CA TYR A 264 7.70 3.79 -8.80
C TYR A 264 6.71 3.58 -9.94
N PHE A 265 6.46 4.60 -10.76
CA PHE A 265 5.43 4.58 -11.80
C PHE A 265 5.92 4.18 -13.21
N LYS A 266 7.20 3.87 -13.39
CA LYS A 266 7.81 3.60 -14.71
C LYS A 266 7.17 2.50 -15.55
N ILE A 267 6.47 1.54 -14.89
CA ILE A 267 5.72 0.48 -15.58
C ILE A 267 4.46 1.01 -16.27
N GLY A 268 3.99 2.19 -15.86
CA GLY A 268 2.79 2.82 -16.39
C GLY A 268 3.06 3.70 -17.60
N SER A 269 2.01 3.97 -18.37
CA SER A 269 2.05 4.86 -19.52
C SER A 269 2.17 6.32 -19.07
N MET A 270 3.39 6.90 -19.14
CA MET A 270 3.70 8.22 -18.57
C MET A 270 4.26 9.25 -19.54
N LYS A 271 4.57 8.87 -20.79
CA LYS A 271 5.34 9.74 -21.72
C LYS A 271 4.76 11.16 -21.87
N SER A 272 3.45 11.27 -22.11
CA SER A 272 2.77 12.58 -22.25
C SER A 272 2.68 13.33 -20.92
N LEU A 273 2.48 12.61 -19.83
CA LEU A 273 2.44 13.19 -18.48
C LEU A 273 3.80 13.75 -18.08
N CYS A 274 4.89 13.00 -18.32
CA CYS A 274 6.25 13.47 -18.04
C CYS A 274 6.60 14.75 -18.80
N ARG A 275 6.22 14.88 -20.08
CA ARG A 275 6.40 16.12 -20.83
C ARG A 275 5.70 17.32 -20.20
N LYS A 276 4.45 17.14 -19.76
CA LYS A 276 3.68 18.21 -19.09
C LYS A 276 4.29 18.58 -17.73
N LEU A 277 4.73 17.60 -16.95
CA LEU A 277 5.37 17.82 -15.65
C LEU A 277 6.73 18.50 -15.82
N ASP A 278 7.54 18.11 -16.79
CA ASP A 278 8.83 18.74 -17.09
C ASP A 278 8.68 20.20 -17.46
N ALA A 279 7.76 20.55 -18.36
CA ALA A 279 7.45 21.94 -18.69
C ALA A 279 7.06 22.76 -17.45
N HIS A 280 6.23 22.18 -16.58
CA HIS A 280 5.80 22.84 -15.34
C HIS A 280 6.96 23.01 -14.35
N ILE A 281 7.83 22.01 -14.19
CA ILE A 281 9.03 22.08 -13.32
C ILE A 281 9.96 23.19 -13.80
N ARG A 282 10.25 23.23 -15.10
CA ARG A 282 11.11 24.28 -15.70
C ARG A 282 10.54 25.67 -15.47
N PHE A 283 9.23 25.85 -15.67
CA PHE A 283 8.58 27.12 -15.37
C PHE A 283 8.74 27.53 -13.91
N ARG A 284 8.52 26.62 -12.97
CA ARG A 284 8.64 26.87 -11.53
C ARG A 284 10.08 27.22 -11.11
N LEU A 285 11.07 26.54 -11.68
CA LEU A 285 12.48 26.81 -11.40
C LEU A 285 12.90 28.19 -11.95
N ARG A 286 12.48 28.54 -13.18
CA ARG A 286 12.72 29.89 -13.74
C ARG A 286 12.14 30.99 -12.84
N MET A 287 10.95 30.81 -12.30
CA MET A 287 10.35 31.76 -11.36
C MET A 287 11.16 31.90 -10.06
N CYS A 288 11.82 30.84 -9.58
CA CYS A 288 12.72 30.93 -8.44
C CYS A 288 13.98 31.74 -8.75
N ILE A 289 14.58 31.51 -9.93
CA ILE A 289 15.76 32.23 -10.40
C ILE A 289 15.43 33.71 -10.59
N TRP A 290 14.32 34.03 -11.27
CA TRP A 290 13.88 35.41 -11.50
C TRP A 290 13.66 36.19 -10.20
N LYS A 291 13.16 35.54 -9.14
CA LYS A 291 13.05 36.20 -7.84
C LYS A 291 14.40 36.57 -7.24
N GLN A 292 15.45 35.79 -7.50
CA GLN A 292 16.80 36.11 -7.01
C GLN A 292 17.44 37.27 -7.78
N TRP A 293 17.08 37.46 -9.03
CA TRP A 293 17.48 38.58 -9.85
C TRP A 293 16.64 39.82 -9.50
N LYS A 294 17.03 40.52 -8.44
CA LYS A 294 16.24 41.60 -7.81
C LYS A 294 16.01 42.81 -8.72
N THR A 295 16.89 43.05 -9.73
CA THR A 295 16.81 44.22 -10.60
C THR A 295 16.57 43.79 -12.05
N PRO A 296 15.88 44.63 -12.91
CA PRO A 296 15.70 44.35 -14.32
C PRO A 296 17.03 44.04 -15.06
N LYS A 297 18.07 44.82 -14.79
CA LYS A 297 19.44 44.68 -15.38
C LYS A 297 20.05 43.27 -15.15
N ASN A 298 19.68 42.60 -14.03
CA ASN A 298 20.13 41.22 -13.75
C ASN A 298 19.24 40.15 -14.37
N ARG A 299 18.09 40.54 -14.96
CA ARG A 299 17.15 39.63 -15.62
C ARG A 299 17.40 39.49 -17.13
N GLU A 300 18.18 40.41 -17.71
CA GLU A 300 18.53 40.47 -19.15
C GLU A 300 19.83 39.69 -19.46
N LYS A 301 20.62 39.31 -18.45
CA LYS A 301 21.78 38.42 -18.54
C LYS A 301 21.38 36.97 -18.31
#